data_36aea0b79acc97228a6f04774f17955b
#
_entry.id   36aea0b79acc97228a6f04774f17955b
#
_cell.length_a   1.000
_cell.length_b   1.000
_cell.length_c   1.000
_cell.angle_alpha   90.00
_cell.angle_beta   90.00
_cell.angle_gamma   90.00
#
_symmetry.space_group_name_H-M   'P 1'
#
loop_
_entity.id
_entity.type
_entity.pdbx_description
1 polymer ?
#
loop_
_entity_poly.entity_id
_entity_poly.type
_entity_poly.pdbx_seq_one_letter_code
_entity_poly.pdbx_strand_id
1 'polypeptide(L)'
;MSKEQSYQNAASELLRLVGGKENVISAAHCATRLRLVLKDESKADVDGILKTELVKGQFATGGQFQIILGSGTVDEVYKYFIQYADIKESTKNEVKKAADQKMNPLQKLVKMLADVFVPIIPALVASGLLMGLNNVLTAEGLFVSGKSLVEAYPNIADLASMINTFASAAYAFLPILVGFSATKMFGGNPYLGAVMGMIMVSGDLLNAYSYGTAITEGTVPVWHIGALTIEKVGYQGTVLPVLAAAAILS
;
A
#
# COMPACT_ATOMS: atom_id res chain seq x y z
N MET A 1 -20.91 -12.62 -37.04
CA MET A 1 -21.09 -13.36 -35.76
C MET A 1 -21.95 -12.54 -34.84
N SER A 2 -22.82 -13.21 -34.05
CA SER A 2 -23.53 -12.47 -32.99
C SER A 2 -22.54 -12.05 -31.89
N LYS A 3 -22.83 -10.97 -31.13
CA LYS A 3 -21.98 -10.56 -30.01
C LYS A 3 -21.80 -11.69 -28.98
N GLU A 4 -22.84 -12.46 -28.76
CA GLU A 4 -22.83 -13.59 -27.84
C GLU A 4 -21.84 -14.68 -28.30
N GLN A 5 -21.81 -14.98 -29.60
CA GLN A 5 -20.85 -15.92 -30.18
C GLN A 5 -19.40 -15.45 -30.01
N SER A 6 -19.13 -14.15 -30.13
CA SER A 6 -17.80 -13.58 -29.88
C SER A 6 -17.38 -13.76 -28.43
N TYR A 7 -18.30 -13.59 -27.45
CA TYR A 7 -17.99 -13.80 -26.03
C TYR A 7 -17.69 -15.27 -25.71
N GLN A 8 -18.48 -16.19 -26.26
CA GLN A 8 -18.27 -17.64 -26.11
C GLN A 8 -16.91 -18.08 -26.70
N ASN A 9 -16.63 -17.63 -27.92
CA ASN A 9 -15.37 -17.95 -28.60
C ASN A 9 -14.16 -17.40 -27.82
N ALA A 10 -14.22 -16.13 -27.37
CA ALA A 10 -13.17 -15.51 -26.58
C ALA A 10 -12.96 -16.27 -25.26
N ALA A 11 -14.03 -16.64 -24.55
CA ALA A 11 -13.93 -17.39 -23.29
C ALA A 11 -13.28 -18.77 -23.49
N SER A 12 -13.68 -19.51 -24.52
CA SER A 12 -13.12 -20.82 -24.84
C SER A 12 -11.64 -20.72 -25.24
N GLU A 13 -11.32 -19.75 -26.08
CA GLU A 13 -9.95 -19.53 -26.54
C GLU A 13 -9.04 -19.08 -25.41
N LEU A 14 -9.48 -18.13 -24.59
CA LEU A 14 -8.73 -17.70 -23.41
C LEU A 14 -8.48 -18.86 -22.45
N LEU A 15 -9.46 -19.73 -22.21
CA LEU A 15 -9.27 -20.90 -21.35
C LEU A 15 -8.20 -21.84 -21.92
N ARG A 16 -8.21 -22.07 -23.22
CA ARG A 16 -7.17 -22.87 -23.91
C ARG A 16 -5.78 -22.24 -23.76
N LEU A 17 -5.69 -20.93 -24.01
CA LEU A 17 -4.43 -20.18 -24.04
C LEU A 17 -3.80 -19.99 -22.64
N VAL A 18 -4.60 -20.01 -21.56
CA VAL A 18 -4.06 -20.00 -20.19
C VAL A 18 -3.62 -21.39 -19.70
N GLY A 19 -3.62 -22.41 -20.57
CA GLY A 19 -3.18 -23.77 -20.25
C GLY A 19 -4.32 -24.72 -19.86
N GLY A 20 -5.56 -24.41 -20.23
CA GLY A 20 -6.75 -25.23 -20.00
C GLY A 20 -7.28 -25.17 -18.57
N LYS A 21 -8.41 -25.85 -18.35
CA LYS A 21 -9.10 -25.85 -17.05
C LYS A 21 -8.25 -26.36 -15.89
N GLU A 22 -7.37 -27.32 -16.17
CA GLU A 22 -6.49 -27.91 -15.16
C GLU A 22 -5.44 -26.91 -14.62
N ASN A 23 -5.16 -25.84 -15.37
CA ASN A 23 -4.22 -24.80 -14.98
C ASN A 23 -4.89 -23.64 -14.22
N VAL A 24 -6.22 -23.52 -14.23
CA VAL A 24 -6.95 -22.46 -13.56
C VAL A 24 -7.33 -22.91 -12.14
N ILE A 25 -6.83 -22.20 -11.12
CA ILE A 25 -7.17 -22.46 -9.71
C ILE A 25 -8.43 -21.69 -9.33
N SER A 26 -8.51 -20.43 -9.74
CA SER A 26 -9.63 -19.57 -9.40
C SER A 26 -9.75 -18.43 -10.42
N ALA A 27 -10.96 -17.95 -10.64
CA ALA A 27 -11.25 -16.85 -11.52
C ALA A 27 -12.23 -15.86 -10.86
N ALA A 28 -11.99 -14.57 -11.05
CA ALA A 28 -12.91 -13.50 -10.74
C ALA A 28 -12.79 -12.40 -11.79
N HIS A 29 -13.68 -11.43 -11.77
CA HIS A 29 -13.58 -10.26 -12.62
C HIS A 29 -13.77 -8.95 -11.84
N CYS A 30 -13.35 -7.84 -12.41
CA CYS A 30 -13.73 -6.49 -11.99
C CYS A 30 -14.35 -5.78 -13.20
N ALA A 31 -14.65 -4.50 -13.07
CA ALA A 31 -15.34 -3.74 -14.13
C ALA A 31 -14.72 -3.87 -15.54
N THR A 32 -13.43 -4.19 -15.67
CA THR A 32 -12.71 -4.21 -16.96
C THR A 32 -11.79 -5.40 -17.18
N ARG A 33 -11.53 -6.23 -16.13
CA ARG A 33 -10.48 -7.25 -16.18
C ARG A 33 -10.96 -8.61 -15.67
N LEU A 34 -10.62 -9.64 -16.40
CA LEU A 34 -10.64 -11.02 -15.93
C LEU A 34 -9.38 -11.29 -15.09
N ARG A 35 -9.54 -11.83 -13.89
CA ARG A 35 -8.46 -12.12 -12.93
C ARG A 35 -8.40 -13.61 -12.68
N LEU A 36 -7.28 -14.21 -12.97
CA LEU A 36 -7.06 -15.63 -12.84
C LEU A 36 -5.92 -15.90 -11.84
N VAL A 37 -5.99 -17.01 -11.13
CA VAL A 37 -4.85 -17.65 -10.49
C VAL A 37 -4.58 -18.93 -11.22
N LEU A 38 -3.41 -19.00 -11.84
CA LEU A 38 -2.97 -20.17 -12.63
C LEU A 38 -2.07 -21.06 -11.77
N LYS A 39 -2.12 -22.37 -11.94
CA LYS A 39 -1.17 -23.30 -11.30
C LYS A 39 0.26 -23.03 -11.77
N ASP A 40 0.40 -22.79 -13.06
CA ASP A 40 1.67 -22.54 -13.73
C ASP A 40 1.48 -21.47 -14.80
N GLU A 41 2.02 -20.26 -14.54
CA GLU A 41 1.91 -19.13 -15.44
C GLU A 41 2.71 -19.33 -16.74
N SER A 42 3.73 -20.19 -16.74
CA SER A 42 4.55 -20.47 -17.93
C SER A 42 3.79 -21.22 -19.03
N LYS A 43 2.66 -21.84 -18.70
CA LYS A 43 1.77 -22.51 -19.65
C LYS A 43 0.85 -21.55 -20.40
N ALA A 44 0.81 -20.29 -20.00
CA ALA A 44 -0.02 -19.29 -20.67
C ALA A 44 0.67 -18.76 -21.93
N ASP A 45 0.00 -18.90 -23.06
CA ASP A 45 0.42 -18.31 -24.33
C ASP A 45 0.01 -16.82 -24.36
N VAL A 46 0.91 -15.96 -23.86
CA VAL A 46 0.68 -14.51 -23.75
C VAL A 46 0.46 -13.87 -25.14
N ASP A 47 1.23 -14.29 -26.16
CA ASP A 47 1.12 -13.75 -27.51
C ASP A 47 -0.21 -14.13 -28.17
N GLY A 48 -0.67 -15.36 -27.93
CA GLY A 48 -1.98 -15.84 -28.37
C GLY A 48 -3.11 -15.07 -27.67
N ILE A 49 -3.00 -14.86 -26.35
CA ILE A 49 -3.98 -14.09 -25.57
C ILE A 49 -4.13 -12.67 -26.10
N LEU A 50 -3.01 -11.98 -26.40
CA LEU A 50 -3.04 -10.61 -26.92
C LEU A 50 -3.63 -10.50 -28.33
N LYS A 51 -3.65 -11.60 -29.09
CA LYS A 51 -4.27 -11.68 -30.43
C LYS A 51 -5.74 -12.10 -30.39
N THR A 52 -6.23 -12.57 -29.25
CA THR A 52 -7.63 -12.98 -29.09
C THR A 52 -8.56 -11.77 -29.21
N GLU A 53 -9.64 -11.93 -29.97
CA GLU A 53 -10.68 -10.92 -30.12
C GLU A 53 -11.18 -10.47 -28.73
N LEU A 54 -11.47 -9.20 -28.55
CA LEU A 54 -11.92 -8.54 -27.32
C LEU A 54 -10.83 -8.32 -26.25
N VAL A 55 -9.63 -8.87 -26.37
CA VAL A 55 -8.52 -8.62 -25.46
C VAL A 55 -7.84 -7.29 -25.80
N LYS A 56 -7.68 -6.44 -24.77
CA LYS A 56 -7.03 -5.11 -24.89
C LYS A 56 -5.63 -5.10 -24.27
N GLY A 57 -5.27 -6.12 -23.50
CA GLY A 57 -3.98 -6.24 -22.86
C GLY A 57 -3.96 -7.36 -21.82
N GLN A 58 -2.76 -7.72 -21.39
CA GLN A 58 -2.52 -8.72 -20.36
C GLN A 58 -1.33 -8.31 -19.49
N PHE A 59 -1.36 -8.62 -18.20
CA PHE A 59 -0.22 -8.53 -17.31
C PHE A 59 -0.39 -9.49 -16.11
N ALA A 60 0.73 -9.87 -15.50
CA ALA A 60 0.76 -10.66 -14.28
C ALA A 60 1.28 -9.79 -13.13
N THR A 61 0.60 -9.79 -12.00
CA THR A 61 1.02 -9.07 -10.80
C THR A 61 0.44 -9.72 -9.55
N GLY A 62 1.25 -9.78 -8.48
CA GLY A 62 0.79 -10.29 -7.20
C GLY A 62 0.24 -11.72 -7.25
N GLY A 63 0.80 -12.61 -8.09
CA GLY A 63 0.33 -13.97 -8.27
C GLY A 63 -1.02 -14.09 -9.00
N GLN A 64 -1.49 -13.02 -9.62
CA GLN A 64 -2.69 -12.97 -10.44
C GLN A 64 -2.33 -12.69 -11.90
N PHE A 65 -2.87 -13.50 -12.79
CA PHE A 65 -2.82 -13.30 -14.23
C PHE A 65 -4.06 -12.51 -14.65
N GLN A 66 -3.89 -11.30 -15.19
CA GLN A 66 -4.99 -10.38 -15.49
C GLN A 66 -5.09 -10.12 -16.99
N ILE A 67 -6.32 -10.27 -17.53
CA ILE A 67 -6.64 -10.03 -18.94
C ILE A 67 -7.62 -8.85 -19.01
N ILE A 68 -7.29 -7.81 -19.76
CA ILE A 68 -8.11 -6.61 -19.92
C ILE A 68 -9.07 -6.82 -21.08
N LEU A 69 -10.36 -6.82 -20.79
CA LEU A 69 -11.43 -6.98 -21.78
C LEU A 69 -12.28 -5.71 -21.97
N GLY A 70 -12.35 -4.87 -20.93
CA GLY A 70 -13.18 -3.67 -20.90
C GLY A 70 -14.54 -3.87 -20.25
N SER A 71 -15.20 -2.73 -19.95
CA SER A 71 -16.50 -2.73 -19.26
C SER A 71 -17.59 -3.40 -20.10
N GLY A 72 -18.44 -4.20 -19.46
CA GLY A 72 -19.55 -4.93 -20.07
C GLY A 72 -19.09 -6.20 -20.83
N THR A 73 -17.93 -6.16 -21.48
CA THR A 73 -17.37 -7.33 -22.17
C THR A 73 -16.88 -8.37 -21.18
N VAL A 74 -16.21 -7.93 -20.11
CA VAL A 74 -15.64 -8.83 -19.11
C VAL A 74 -16.69 -9.66 -18.39
N ASP A 75 -17.86 -9.08 -18.11
CA ASP A 75 -18.96 -9.75 -17.40
C ASP A 75 -19.48 -10.94 -18.21
N GLU A 76 -19.67 -10.74 -19.52
CA GLU A 76 -20.17 -11.78 -20.43
C GLU A 76 -19.11 -12.86 -20.69
N VAL A 77 -17.88 -12.48 -21.00
CA VAL A 77 -16.79 -13.45 -21.19
C VAL A 77 -16.54 -14.27 -19.91
N TYR A 78 -16.61 -13.63 -18.72
CA TYR A 78 -16.43 -14.32 -17.46
C TYR A 78 -17.45 -15.43 -17.22
N LYS A 79 -18.76 -15.18 -17.50
CA LYS A 79 -19.81 -16.19 -17.36
C LYS A 79 -19.50 -17.46 -18.14
N TYR A 80 -19.12 -17.32 -19.40
CA TYR A 80 -18.76 -18.47 -20.24
C TYR A 80 -17.43 -19.09 -19.78
N PHE A 81 -16.45 -18.27 -19.36
CA PHE A 81 -15.16 -18.76 -18.91
C PHE A 81 -15.29 -19.70 -17.70
N ILE A 82 -16.02 -19.30 -16.65
CA ILE A 82 -16.22 -20.15 -15.46
C ILE A 82 -17.00 -21.43 -15.80
N GLN A 83 -17.97 -21.34 -16.70
CA GLN A 83 -18.73 -22.48 -17.17
C GLN A 83 -17.83 -23.50 -17.90
N TYR A 84 -16.97 -23.02 -18.81
CA TYR A 84 -16.06 -23.90 -19.56
C TYR A 84 -14.90 -24.43 -18.69
N ALA A 85 -14.44 -23.65 -17.75
CA ALA A 85 -13.42 -24.06 -16.80
C ALA A 85 -13.94 -25.02 -15.71
N ASP A 86 -15.27 -25.18 -15.61
CA ASP A 86 -15.92 -26.00 -14.57
C ASP A 86 -15.50 -25.59 -13.15
N ILE A 87 -15.44 -24.29 -12.90
CA ILE A 87 -15.07 -23.72 -11.61
C ILE A 87 -16.22 -22.87 -11.04
N LYS A 88 -16.32 -22.84 -9.71
CA LYS A 88 -17.29 -21.96 -9.04
C LYS A 88 -16.86 -20.51 -9.17
N GLU A 89 -17.83 -19.62 -9.26
CA GLU A 89 -17.60 -18.20 -9.17
C GLU A 89 -16.84 -17.86 -7.89
N SER A 90 -15.71 -17.17 -8.02
CA SER A 90 -14.88 -16.76 -6.90
C SER A 90 -14.98 -15.26 -6.69
N THR A 91 -15.00 -14.84 -5.43
CA THR A 91 -14.90 -13.43 -5.09
C THR A 91 -13.48 -12.91 -5.31
N LYS A 92 -13.34 -11.59 -5.46
CA LYS A 92 -12.00 -10.95 -5.55
C LYS A 92 -11.10 -11.31 -4.37
N ASN A 93 -11.69 -11.48 -3.17
CA ASN A 93 -10.95 -11.83 -1.97
C ASN A 93 -10.46 -13.27 -2.00
N GLU A 94 -11.23 -14.21 -2.54
CA GLU A 94 -10.83 -15.61 -2.70
C GLU A 94 -9.71 -15.75 -3.72
N VAL A 95 -9.80 -15.05 -4.85
CA VAL A 95 -8.72 -14.99 -5.87
C VAL A 95 -7.44 -14.39 -5.25
N LYS A 96 -7.57 -13.33 -4.44
CA LYS A 96 -6.43 -12.73 -3.73
C LYS A 96 -5.80 -13.74 -2.76
N LYS A 97 -6.60 -14.44 -1.95
CA LYS A 97 -6.10 -15.48 -1.03
C LYS A 97 -5.40 -16.64 -1.75
N ALA A 98 -5.97 -17.11 -2.86
CA ALA A 98 -5.36 -18.17 -3.66
C ALA A 98 -4.01 -17.73 -4.28
N ALA A 99 -3.89 -16.48 -4.73
CA ALA A 99 -2.64 -15.90 -5.21
C ALA A 99 -1.59 -15.81 -4.09
N ASP A 100 -2.00 -15.39 -2.88
CA ASP A 100 -1.10 -15.24 -1.73
C ASP A 100 -0.48 -16.57 -1.27
N GLN A 101 -1.19 -17.68 -1.44
CA GLN A 101 -0.66 -19.01 -1.11
C GLN A 101 0.53 -19.43 -1.99
N LYS A 102 0.60 -18.93 -3.22
CA LYS A 102 1.67 -19.24 -4.18
C LYS A 102 2.94 -18.42 -4.01
N MET A 103 2.88 -17.34 -3.22
CA MET A 103 4.02 -16.46 -3.02
C MET A 103 5.09 -17.10 -2.13
N ASN A 104 6.35 -16.90 -2.48
CA ASN A 104 7.45 -17.24 -1.59
C ASN A 104 7.49 -16.29 -0.35
N PRO A 105 8.21 -16.64 0.73
CA PRO A 105 8.24 -15.84 1.96
C PRO A 105 8.67 -14.38 1.73
N LEU A 106 9.63 -14.13 0.84
CA LEU A 106 10.10 -12.77 0.53
C LEU A 106 9.02 -11.97 -0.20
N GLN A 107 8.33 -12.57 -1.17
CA GLN A 107 7.22 -11.94 -1.88
C GLN A 107 6.06 -11.62 -0.92
N LYS A 108 5.76 -12.50 0.05
CA LYS A 108 4.75 -12.26 1.08
C LYS A 108 5.13 -11.08 1.96
N LEU A 109 6.41 -10.97 2.37
CA LEU A 109 6.88 -9.84 3.16
C LEU A 109 6.77 -8.52 2.39
N VAL A 110 7.23 -8.46 1.14
CA VAL A 110 7.13 -7.28 0.28
C VAL A 110 5.67 -6.87 0.07
N LYS A 111 4.80 -7.85 -0.19
CA LYS A 111 3.36 -7.60 -0.37
C LYS A 111 2.72 -7.09 0.92
N MET A 112 3.04 -7.68 2.08
CA MET A 112 2.55 -7.22 3.37
C MET A 112 2.93 -5.75 3.62
N LEU A 113 4.19 -5.38 3.39
CA LEU A 113 4.63 -4.00 3.50
C LEU A 113 3.87 -3.09 2.52
N ALA A 114 3.73 -3.50 1.26
CA ALA A 114 2.97 -2.74 0.27
C ALA A 114 1.50 -2.54 0.70
N ASP A 115 0.82 -3.58 1.14
CA ASP A 115 -0.58 -3.52 1.58
C ASP A 115 -0.77 -2.60 2.82
N VAL A 116 0.26 -2.46 3.68
CA VAL A 116 0.27 -1.51 4.81
C VAL A 116 0.50 -0.08 4.32
N PHE A 117 1.47 0.15 3.41
CA PHE A 117 1.90 1.49 3.03
C PHE A 117 1.08 2.13 1.91
N VAL A 118 0.56 1.35 0.95
CA VAL A 118 -0.20 1.90 -0.20
C VAL A 118 -1.35 2.83 0.22
N PRO A 119 -2.15 2.53 1.28
CA PRO A 119 -3.19 3.45 1.73
C PRO A 119 -2.64 4.77 2.32
N ILE A 120 -1.40 4.79 2.79
CA ILE A 120 -0.75 5.93 3.46
C ILE A 120 -0.02 6.82 2.45
N ILE A 121 0.37 6.29 1.28
CA ILE A 121 1.13 7.00 0.24
C ILE A 121 0.54 8.38 -0.09
N PRO A 122 -0.78 8.57 -0.29
CA PRO A 122 -1.31 9.89 -0.62
C PRO A 122 -1.01 10.96 0.43
N ALA A 123 -1.06 10.60 1.73
CA ALA A 123 -0.72 11.50 2.81
C ALA A 123 0.76 11.85 2.84
N LEU A 124 1.64 10.86 2.62
CA LEU A 124 3.09 11.07 2.56
C LEU A 124 3.51 11.91 1.35
N VAL A 125 2.88 11.69 0.19
CA VAL A 125 3.14 12.47 -1.02
C VAL A 125 2.72 13.93 -0.83
N ALA A 126 1.54 14.19 -0.28
CA ALA A 126 1.08 15.54 0.02
C ALA A 126 2.03 16.26 0.98
N SER A 127 2.44 15.60 2.06
CA SER A 127 3.42 16.13 3.02
C SER A 127 4.79 16.39 2.37
N GLY A 128 5.29 15.47 1.54
CA GLY A 128 6.56 15.63 0.84
C GLY A 128 6.56 16.80 -0.13
N LEU A 129 5.45 17.02 -0.86
CA LEU A 129 5.30 18.18 -1.75
C LEU A 129 5.30 19.50 -0.97
N LEU A 130 4.58 19.57 0.17
CA LEU A 130 4.58 20.74 1.05
C LEU A 130 5.96 20.99 1.65
N MET A 131 6.68 19.93 2.05
CA MET A 131 8.05 20.03 2.55
C MET A 131 9.01 20.56 1.47
N GLY A 132 8.86 20.09 0.23
CA GLY A 132 9.60 20.62 -0.92
C GLY A 132 9.33 22.11 -1.13
N LEU A 133 8.06 22.53 -1.05
CA LEU A 133 7.68 23.94 -1.12
C LEU A 133 8.30 24.75 0.02
N ASN A 134 8.22 24.26 1.27
CA ASN A 134 8.85 24.91 2.40
C ASN A 134 10.37 25.07 2.23
N ASN A 135 11.05 24.02 1.75
CA ASN A 135 12.47 24.07 1.48
C ASN A 135 12.84 25.15 0.45
N VAL A 136 12.01 25.34 -0.59
CA VAL A 136 12.21 26.43 -1.58
C VAL A 136 12.10 27.82 -0.92
N LEU A 137 11.21 27.99 0.06
CA LEU A 137 11.04 29.25 0.80
C LEU A 137 12.18 29.52 1.79
N THR A 138 12.77 28.47 2.35
CA THR A 138 13.77 28.55 3.43
C THR A 138 15.22 28.32 2.98
N ALA A 139 15.43 27.84 1.76
CA ALA A 139 16.78 27.61 1.22
C ALA A 139 17.49 28.95 0.94
N GLU A 140 18.69 29.07 1.49
CA GLU A 140 19.55 30.24 1.24
C GLU A 140 20.12 30.25 -0.16
N GLY A 141 20.22 31.45 -0.77
CA GLY A 141 20.90 31.64 -2.05
C GLY A 141 20.17 31.11 -3.27
N LEU A 142 18.96 30.56 -3.14
CA LEU A 142 18.22 30.01 -4.28
C LEU A 142 17.66 31.11 -5.20
N PHE A 143 17.13 32.19 -4.63
CA PHE A 143 16.54 33.32 -5.38
C PHE A 143 17.18 34.66 -5.02
N VAL A 144 17.67 34.81 -3.80
CA VAL A 144 18.30 36.02 -3.29
C VAL A 144 19.70 35.65 -2.79
N SER A 145 20.71 36.38 -3.28
CA SER A 145 22.11 36.10 -2.93
C SER A 145 22.33 36.17 -1.41
N GLY A 146 22.79 35.04 -0.82
CA GLY A 146 23.13 34.94 0.61
C GLY A 146 21.95 35.02 1.59
N LYS A 147 20.70 34.91 1.11
CA LYS A 147 19.50 34.91 1.95
C LYS A 147 18.45 33.93 1.43
N SER A 148 17.63 33.41 2.33
CA SER A 148 16.40 32.72 1.97
C SER A 148 15.28 33.70 1.59
N LEU A 149 14.20 33.22 0.98
CA LEU A 149 13.04 34.06 0.68
C LEU A 149 12.37 34.57 1.97
N VAL A 150 12.33 33.74 3.01
CA VAL A 150 11.77 34.12 4.33
C VAL A 150 12.58 35.25 4.97
N GLU A 151 13.90 35.24 4.85
CA GLU A 151 14.77 36.32 5.36
C GLU A 151 14.68 37.59 4.52
N ALA A 152 14.53 37.46 3.20
CA ALA A 152 14.38 38.62 2.30
C ALA A 152 13.00 39.28 2.42
N TYR A 153 11.96 38.46 2.71
CA TYR A 153 10.56 38.90 2.82
C TYR A 153 9.94 38.40 4.11
N PRO A 154 10.19 39.03 5.28
CA PRO A 154 9.73 38.55 6.58
C PRO A 154 8.20 38.38 6.72
N ASN A 155 7.42 39.06 5.91
CA ASN A 155 5.96 38.94 5.86
C ASN A 155 5.44 37.56 5.40
N ILE A 156 6.29 36.71 4.82
CA ILE A 156 5.94 35.33 4.46
C ILE A 156 6.42 34.28 5.49
N ALA A 157 7.07 34.70 6.56
CA ALA A 157 7.64 33.79 7.56
C ALA A 157 6.56 32.92 8.23
N ASP A 158 5.43 33.53 8.61
CA ASP A 158 4.32 32.79 9.22
C ASP A 158 3.68 31.80 8.25
N LEU A 159 3.57 32.16 6.97
CA LEU A 159 3.10 31.25 5.92
C LEU A 159 4.05 30.05 5.77
N ALA A 160 5.34 30.28 5.73
CA ALA A 160 6.34 29.20 5.65
C ALA A 160 6.28 28.29 6.88
N SER A 161 6.14 28.86 8.09
CA SER A 161 5.97 28.12 9.33
C SER A 161 4.70 27.26 9.32
N MET A 162 3.58 27.80 8.84
CA MET A 162 2.32 27.05 8.68
C MET A 162 2.47 25.90 7.68
N ILE A 163 3.09 26.13 6.53
CA ILE A 163 3.38 25.11 5.53
C ILE A 163 4.25 24.01 6.14
N ASN A 164 5.30 24.37 6.88
CA ASN A 164 6.16 23.40 7.55
C ASN A 164 5.40 22.54 8.56
N THR A 165 4.48 23.13 9.32
CA THR A 165 3.62 22.40 10.27
C THR A 165 2.75 21.36 9.54
N PHE A 166 2.12 21.73 8.45
CA PHE A 166 1.29 20.81 7.65
C PHE A 166 2.14 19.73 6.97
N ALA A 167 3.31 20.12 6.45
CA ALA A 167 4.25 19.22 5.81
C ALA A 167 4.80 18.14 6.75
N SER A 168 5.13 18.53 7.98
CA SER A 168 5.74 17.63 8.97
C SER A 168 4.73 16.70 9.64
N ALA A 169 3.44 17.05 9.66
CA ALA A 169 2.43 16.34 10.43
C ALA A 169 2.32 14.84 10.07
N ALA A 170 2.26 14.48 8.78
CA ALA A 170 2.13 13.07 8.40
C ALA A 170 3.36 12.24 8.78
N TYR A 171 4.54 12.84 8.81
CA TYR A 171 5.77 12.16 9.23
C TYR A 171 5.85 12.05 10.76
N ALA A 172 5.52 13.11 11.48
CA ALA A 172 5.52 13.12 12.95
C ALA A 172 4.52 12.09 13.50
N PHE A 173 3.34 12.00 12.91
CA PHE A 173 2.27 11.09 13.31
C PHE A 173 2.22 9.79 12.48
N LEU A 174 3.30 9.47 11.75
CA LEU A 174 3.41 8.24 10.96
C LEU A 174 3.06 6.97 11.75
N PRO A 175 3.44 6.80 13.04
CA PRO A 175 3.05 5.66 13.84
C PRO A 175 1.53 5.44 13.92
N ILE A 176 0.73 6.49 13.93
CA ILE A 176 -0.74 6.39 13.97
C ILE A 176 -1.26 5.80 12.65
N LEU A 177 -0.78 6.34 11.52
CA LEU A 177 -1.19 5.88 10.19
C LEU A 177 -0.77 4.44 9.93
N VAL A 178 0.46 4.10 10.29
CA VAL A 178 0.99 2.73 10.16
C VAL A 178 0.26 1.77 11.09
N GLY A 179 0.04 2.17 12.35
CA GLY A 179 -0.68 1.35 13.33
C GLY A 179 -2.09 1.01 12.86
N PHE A 180 -2.85 2.00 12.37
CA PHE A 180 -4.18 1.78 11.80
C PHE A 180 -4.13 0.83 10.61
N SER A 181 -3.26 1.10 9.64
CA SER A 181 -3.19 0.34 8.40
C SER A 181 -2.68 -1.08 8.62
N ALA A 182 -1.63 -1.25 9.43
CA ALA A 182 -1.04 -2.56 9.72
C ALA A 182 -2.00 -3.46 10.50
N THR A 183 -2.63 -2.96 11.56
CA THR A 183 -3.60 -3.75 12.34
C THR A 183 -4.79 -4.18 11.47
N LYS A 184 -5.28 -3.29 10.60
CA LYS A 184 -6.32 -3.64 9.61
C LYS A 184 -5.85 -4.74 8.65
N MET A 185 -4.61 -4.66 8.18
CA MET A 185 -4.01 -5.63 7.26
C MET A 185 -3.84 -7.00 7.94
N PHE A 186 -3.45 -7.03 9.21
CA PHE A 186 -3.27 -8.26 9.99
C PHE A 186 -4.59 -8.87 10.48
N GLY A 187 -5.73 -8.19 10.28
CA GLY A 187 -7.06 -8.70 10.63
C GLY A 187 -7.57 -8.30 12.01
N GLY A 188 -6.83 -7.44 12.73
CA GLY A 188 -7.23 -6.88 14.01
C GLY A 188 -8.09 -5.62 13.90
N ASN A 189 -8.37 -5.00 15.04
CA ASN A 189 -9.15 -3.75 15.09
C ASN A 189 -8.25 -2.54 14.77
N PRO A 190 -8.44 -1.84 13.61
CA PRO A 190 -7.58 -0.75 13.19
C PRO A 190 -7.57 0.44 14.14
N TYR A 191 -8.64 0.67 14.91
CA TYR A 191 -8.70 1.75 15.90
C TYR A 191 -7.79 1.48 17.08
N LEU A 192 -7.64 0.21 17.51
CA LEU A 192 -6.65 -0.15 18.53
C LEU A 192 -5.22 0.09 18.04
N GLY A 193 -4.93 -0.23 16.77
CA GLY A 193 -3.66 0.10 16.15
C GLY A 193 -3.39 1.60 16.09
N ALA A 194 -4.41 2.41 15.78
CA ALA A 194 -4.29 3.87 15.81
C ALA A 194 -4.01 4.38 17.24
N VAL A 195 -4.74 3.88 18.25
CA VAL A 195 -4.52 4.26 19.67
C VAL A 195 -3.12 3.89 20.12
N MET A 196 -2.61 2.71 19.76
CA MET A 196 -1.22 2.34 20.02
C MET A 196 -0.24 3.35 19.38
N GLY A 197 -0.46 3.70 18.13
CA GLY A 197 0.33 4.73 17.45
C GLY A 197 0.26 6.10 18.17
N MET A 198 -0.91 6.50 18.67
CA MET A 198 -1.08 7.74 19.46
C MET A 198 -0.28 7.70 20.76
N ILE A 199 -0.30 6.56 21.47
CA ILE A 199 0.52 6.37 22.68
C ILE A 199 2.00 6.54 22.34
N MET A 200 2.46 5.93 21.23
CA MET A 200 3.87 5.97 20.81
C MET A 200 4.37 7.36 20.42
N VAL A 201 3.49 8.29 20.06
CA VAL A 201 3.83 9.69 19.72
C VAL A 201 3.25 10.71 20.72
N SER A 202 2.85 10.26 21.91
CA SER A 202 2.28 11.14 22.93
C SER A 202 3.26 12.26 23.28
N GLY A 203 2.72 13.47 23.51
CA GLY A 203 3.51 14.62 23.98
C GLY A 203 4.10 14.46 25.38
N ASP A 204 3.63 13.48 26.16
CA ASP A 204 4.20 13.14 27.48
C ASP A 204 5.52 12.36 27.38
N LEU A 205 5.86 11.87 26.17
CA LEU A 205 7.11 11.19 25.87
C LEU A 205 8.13 12.18 25.33
N LEU A 206 9.40 11.95 25.63
CA LEU A 206 10.50 12.68 24.98
C LEU A 206 10.43 12.47 23.48
N ASN A 207 10.42 13.55 22.72
CA ASN A 207 10.40 13.45 21.26
C ASN A 207 11.60 12.67 20.74
N ALA A 208 11.34 11.70 19.84
CA ALA A 208 12.38 10.83 19.26
C ALA A 208 13.55 11.61 18.64
N TYR A 209 13.27 12.76 18.02
CA TYR A 209 14.30 13.59 17.41
C TYR A 209 15.20 14.32 18.42
N SER A 210 14.75 14.46 19.68
CA SER A 210 15.53 15.06 20.77
C SER A 210 16.28 14.03 21.62
N TYR A 211 16.08 12.74 21.36
CA TYR A 211 16.63 11.67 22.20
C TYR A 211 18.16 11.66 22.22
N GLY A 212 18.82 11.88 21.08
CA GLY A 212 20.28 11.93 21.01
C GLY A 212 20.88 13.03 21.87
N THR A 213 20.28 14.23 21.87
CA THR A 213 20.71 15.36 22.72
C THR A 213 20.48 15.02 24.20
N ALA A 214 19.30 14.50 24.54
CA ALA A 214 18.96 14.15 25.92
C ALA A 214 19.88 13.07 26.52
N ILE A 215 20.33 12.10 25.73
CA ILE A 215 21.34 11.12 26.15
C ILE A 215 22.66 11.83 26.50
N THR A 216 23.12 12.71 25.61
CA THR A 216 24.39 13.42 25.79
C THR A 216 24.38 14.32 27.04
N GLU A 217 23.22 14.89 27.34
CA GLU A 217 23.00 15.77 28.50
C GLU A 217 22.60 15.01 29.78
N GLY A 218 22.34 13.70 29.70
CA GLY A 218 21.86 12.90 30.83
C GLY A 218 20.45 13.28 31.31
N THR A 219 19.60 13.83 30.42
CA THR A 219 18.28 14.37 30.73
C THR A 219 17.13 13.51 30.26
N VAL A 220 17.39 12.25 29.85
CA VAL A 220 16.36 11.31 29.39
C VAL A 220 15.37 11.04 30.53
N PRO A 221 14.06 11.38 30.35
CA PRO A 221 13.06 11.14 31.37
C PRO A 221 12.74 9.65 31.48
N VAL A 222 12.45 9.18 32.69
CA VAL A 222 12.19 7.78 32.99
C VAL A 222 10.94 7.58 33.82
N TRP A 223 10.32 6.41 33.73
CA TRP A 223 9.37 5.89 34.70
C TRP A 223 10.07 4.88 35.61
N HIS A 224 9.74 4.95 36.88
CA HIS A 224 10.14 3.94 37.88
C HIS A 224 8.90 3.14 38.30
N ILE A 225 8.90 1.85 37.99
CA ILE A 225 7.83 0.92 38.36
C ILE A 225 8.47 -0.17 39.23
N GLY A 226 8.50 0.04 40.53
CA GLY A 226 9.26 -0.80 41.44
C GLY A 226 10.76 -0.76 41.15
N ALA A 227 11.35 -1.89 40.83
CA ALA A 227 12.77 -1.99 40.44
C ALA A 227 13.03 -1.75 38.94
N LEU A 228 11.97 -1.63 38.11
CA LEU A 228 12.09 -1.44 36.69
C LEU A 228 12.17 0.06 36.36
N THR A 229 13.15 0.45 35.54
CA THR A 229 13.28 1.79 34.97
C THR A 229 13.03 1.72 33.47
N ILE A 230 12.09 2.52 32.97
CA ILE A 230 11.67 2.57 31.57
C ILE A 230 11.85 4.01 31.08
N GLU A 231 12.59 4.19 30.00
CA GLU A 231 12.74 5.51 29.38
C GLU A 231 11.43 5.98 28.74
N LYS A 232 11.12 7.26 28.93
CA LYS A 232 9.93 7.91 28.35
C LYS A 232 10.27 8.45 26.97
N VAL A 233 10.48 7.59 25.98
CA VAL A 233 10.88 7.98 24.64
C VAL A 233 9.75 7.71 23.65
N GLY A 234 9.45 8.71 22.82
CA GLY A 234 8.48 8.61 21.75
C GLY A 234 9.06 7.93 20.50
N TYR A 235 8.19 7.59 19.60
CA TYR A 235 8.50 6.88 18.38
C TYR A 235 8.09 7.66 17.11
N GLN A 236 8.21 8.99 17.15
CA GLN A 236 7.91 9.86 16.01
C GLN A 236 8.73 9.43 14.78
N GLY A 237 8.06 9.32 13.64
CA GLY A 237 8.70 8.94 12.37
C GLY A 237 9.14 7.47 12.27
N THR A 238 8.88 6.63 13.27
CA THR A 238 9.29 5.22 13.23
C THR A 238 8.23 4.32 12.59
N VAL A 239 8.67 3.18 12.07
CA VAL A 239 7.79 2.20 11.39
C VAL A 239 7.86 0.83 12.05
N LEU A 240 9.07 0.29 12.26
CA LEU A 240 9.25 -1.09 12.72
C LEU A 240 8.62 -1.39 14.09
N PRO A 241 8.77 -0.52 15.14
CA PRO A 241 8.14 -0.76 16.42
C PRO A 241 6.61 -0.80 16.31
N VAL A 242 6.03 0.05 15.45
CA VAL A 242 4.57 0.11 15.24
C VAL A 242 4.07 -1.13 14.53
N LEU A 243 4.79 -1.63 13.51
CA LEU A 243 4.46 -2.88 12.83
C LEU A 243 4.47 -4.06 13.79
N ALA A 244 5.48 -4.13 14.67
CA ALA A 244 5.56 -5.16 15.69
C ALA A 244 4.38 -5.07 16.68
N ALA A 245 4.06 -3.88 17.17
CA ALA A 245 2.92 -3.66 18.05
C ALA A 245 1.59 -4.01 17.37
N ALA A 246 1.40 -3.62 16.11
CA ALA A 246 0.22 -3.96 15.32
C ALA A 246 0.05 -5.47 15.14
N ALA A 247 1.14 -6.21 14.92
CA ALA A 247 1.11 -7.67 14.80
C ALA A 247 0.72 -8.36 16.12
N ILE A 248 1.08 -7.78 17.28
CA ILE A 248 0.70 -8.31 18.60
C ILE A 248 -0.80 -8.03 18.90
N LEU A 249 -1.33 -6.91 18.39
CA LEU A 249 -2.73 -6.49 18.61
C LEU A 249 -3.73 -7.19 17.68
N SER A 250 -3.26 -7.98 16.72
CA SER A 250 -4.07 -8.63 15.69
C SER A 250 -4.19 -10.10 15.92
#